data_d9240d2cda6872d9405ab5ec03c47d53
#
_entry.id   d9240d2cda6872d9405ab5ec03c47d53
#
_cell.length_a   1.000
_cell.length_b   1.000
_cell.length_c   1.000
_cell.angle_alpha   90.00
_cell.angle_beta   90.00
_cell.angle_gamma   90.00
#
_symmetry.space_group_name_H-M   'P 1'
#
loop_
_entity.id
_entity.type
_entity.pdbx_description
1 polymer ?
#
loop_
_entity_poly.entity_id
_entity_poly.type
_entity_poly.pdbx_seq_one_letter_code
_entity_poly.pdbx_strand_id
1 'polypeptide(L)'
;MSKKICYMLNKKNSGKLNLHKKRDNSKLLFKEDFEKFDFDFKNMLGWIYYPNYCFATIIDNKIVSCASAGYHADKINDSIIEITMSTHRDYRGKGYAVSNLVALCEYVLNMRKKREIHYMTDENNIASQKTAESAGLIKIRYGYFLLRKLSRIIR
;
A
#
# COMPACT_ATOMS: atom_id res chain seq x y z
N MET A 1 22.70 0.01 7.74
CA MET A 1 21.25 0.15 7.96
C MET A 1 20.69 1.07 6.87
N SER A 2 19.83 0.58 6.01
CA SER A 2 19.27 1.39 4.92
C SER A 2 18.31 2.43 5.49
N LYS A 3 18.33 3.64 4.91
CA LYS A 3 17.37 4.68 5.28
C LYS A 3 15.99 4.33 4.72
N LYS A 4 14.97 4.59 5.49
CA LYS A 4 13.57 4.43 5.07
C LYS A 4 13.03 5.76 4.56
N ILE A 5 12.27 5.67 3.50
CA ILE A 5 11.49 6.79 2.95
C ILE A 5 10.02 6.49 3.24
N CYS A 6 9.31 7.50 3.72
CA CYS A 6 7.88 7.41 3.96
C CYS A 6 7.12 8.26 2.93
N TYR A 7 6.06 7.70 2.41
CA TYR A 7 5.04 8.37 1.61
C TYR A 7 3.73 8.40 2.36
N MET A 8 2.94 9.44 2.18
CA MET A 8 1.68 9.57 2.90
C MET A 8 0.56 10.14 2.02
N LEU A 9 -0.66 9.83 2.39
CA LEU A 9 -1.87 10.40 1.84
C LEU A 9 -2.96 10.46 2.93
N ASN A 10 -3.78 11.51 2.93
CA ASN A 10 -4.93 11.66 3.81
C ASN A 10 -6.05 12.43 3.10
N LYS A 11 -7.18 12.66 3.76
CA LYS A 11 -8.31 13.38 3.15
C LYS A 11 -7.97 14.81 2.71
N LYS A 12 -7.06 15.50 3.39
CA LYS A 12 -6.68 16.88 3.06
C LYS A 12 -5.92 16.98 1.74
N ASN A 13 -5.15 15.94 1.40
CA ASN A 13 -4.37 15.89 0.16
C ASN A 13 -4.84 14.79 -0.81
N SER A 14 -6.07 14.30 -0.62
CA SER A 14 -6.67 13.26 -1.46
C SER A 14 -6.76 13.64 -2.94
N GLY A 15 -6.83 14.92 -3.26
CA GLY A 15 -6.78 15.41 -4.64
C GLY A 15 -5.46 15.13 -5.37
N LYS A 16 -4.41 14.76 -4.67
CA LYS A 16 -3.12 14.32 -5.24
C LYS A 16 -3.16 12.89 -5.78
N LEU A 17 -4.14 12.08 -5.34
CA LEU A 17 -4.28 10.70 -5.79
C LEU A 17 -4.61 10.64 -7.28
N ASN A 18 -3.80 9.91 -8.04
CA ASN A 18 -3.93 9.77 -9.49
C ASN A 18 -4.96 8.71 -9.86
N LEU A 19 -6.25 9.02 -9.72
CA LEU A 19 -7.36 8.10 -9.96
C LEU A 19 -7.36 7.49 -11.39
N HIS A 20 -6.84 8.22 -12.37
CA HIS A 20 -6.73 7.73 -13.75
C HIS A 20 -5.74 6.55 -13.90
N LYS A 21 -4.91 6.28 -12.90
CA LYS A 21 -4.02 5.11 -12.88
C LYS A 21 -4.72 3.83 -12.41
N LYS A 22 -5.89 3.95 -11.79
CA LYS A 22 -6.70 2.78 -11.41
C LYS A 22 -7.26 2.10 -12.65
N ARG A 23 -7.19 0.77 -12.67
CA ARG A 23 -7.69 -0.07 -13.76
C ARG A 23 -8.76 -1.04 -13.25
N ASP A 24 -9.61 -1.52 -14.14
CA ASP A 24 -10.71 -2.44 -13.82
C ASP A 24 -10.25 -3.82 -13.32
N ASN A 25 -8.99 -4.18 -13.58
CA ASN A 25 -8.40 -5.43 -13.11
C ASN A 25 -7.87 -5.37 -11.67
N SER A 26 -7.95 -4.24 -10.99
CA SER A 26 -7.70 -4.12 -9.55
C SER A 26 -8.94 -4.56 -8.78
N LYS A 27 -8.91 -5.74 -8.17
CA LYS A 27 -10.04 -6.35 -7.46
C LYS A 27 -9.86 -6.23 -5.95
N LEU A 28 -10.92 -5.81 -5.27
CA LEU A 28 -10.99 -5.84 -3.80
C LEU A 28 -11.12 -7.29 -3.34
N LEU A 29 -10.22 -7.72 -2.49
CA LEU A 29 -10.24 -9.02 -1.82
C LEU A 29 -10.21 -8.82 -0.31
N PHE A 30 -11.07 -9.52 0.40
CA PHE A 30 -10.98 -9.71 1.84
C PHE A 30 -10.14 -10.95 2.15
N LYS A 31 -9.78 -11.15 3.41
CA LYS A 31 -8.92 -12.26 3.83
C LYS A 31 -9.40 -13.61 3.27
N GLU A 32 -10.68 -13.89 3.37
CA GLU A 32 -11.29 -15.14 2.92
C GLU A 32 -11.25 -15.31 1.39
N ASP A 33 -11.27 -14.22 0.66
CA ASP A 33 -11.17 -14.22 -0.80
C ASP A 33 -9.73 -14.40 -1.25
N PHE A 34 -8.77 -13.80 -0.55
CA PHE A 34 -7.35 -13.91 -0.86
C PHE A 34 -6.88 -15.38 -0.84
N GLU A 35 -7.36 -16.18 0.11
CA GLU A 35 -7.00 -17.58 0.26
C GLU A 35 -7.52 -18.48 -0.89
N LYS A 36 -8.47 -18.01 -1.71
CA LYS A 36 -9.01 -18.75 -2.86
C LYS A 36 -8.10 -18.74 -4.08
N PHE A 37 -7.07 -17.90 -4.10
CA PHE A 37 -6.17 -17.73 -5.22
C PHE A 37 -4.77 -18.25 -4.91
N ASP A 38 -4.06 -18.66 -5.96
CA ASP A 38 -2.65 -19.03 -5.85
C ASP A 38 -1.80 -17.79 -5.58
N PHE A 39 -0.85 -17.94 -4.66
CA PHE A 39 0.09 -16.90 -4.30
C PHE A 39 1.52 -17.45 -4.27
N ASP A 40 2.35 -16.96 -5.19
CA ASP A 40 3.75 -17.38 -5.32
C ASP A 40 4.67 -16.53 -4.44
N PHE A 41 4.77 -16.89 -3.16
CA PHE A 41 5.60 -16.18 -2.17
C PHE A 41 7.05 -16.02 -2.59
N LYS A 42 7.60 -16.96 -3.36
CA LYS A 42 9.01 -16.93 -3.79
C LYS A 42 9.27 -15.82 -4.80
N ASN A 43 8.33 -15.56 -5.70
CA ASN A 43 8.46 -14.58 -6.77
C ASN A 43 7.72 -13.26 -6.46
N MET A 44 6.95 -13.22 -5.39
CA MET A 44 6.36 -12.01 -4.83
C MET A 44 7.32 -11.46 -3.76
N LEU A 45 7.98 -10.35 -4.03
CA LEU A 45 8.85 -9.69 -3.06
C LEU A 45 8.02 -8.81 -2.14
N GLY A 46 8.17 -9.04 -0.84
CA GLY A 46 7.49 -8.29 0.21
C GLY A 46 6.65 -9.16 1.12
N TRP A 47 6.62 -8.78 2.38
CA TRP A 47 5.79 -9.43 3.37
C TRP A 47 4.35 -8.97 3.18
N ILE A 48 3.50 -9.90 2.75
CA ILE A 48 2.07 -9.71 2.85
C ILE A 48 1.65 -10.49 4.09
N TYR A 49 1.55 -9.77 5.21
CA TYR A 49 0.77 -10.29 6.32
C TYR A 49 -0.68 -10.42 5.84
N TYR A 50 -1.36 -11.47 6.28
CA TYR A 50 -2.76 -11.70 5.95
C TYR A 50 -3.53 -10.39 6.02
N PRO A 51 -3.85 -9.79 4.88
CA PRO A 51 -4.51 -8.50 4.89
C PRO A 51 -5.94 -8.65 5.34
N ASN A 52 -6.46 -7.70 6.10
CA ASN A 52 -7.89 -7.62 6.33
C ASN A 52 -8.62 -7.41 4.99
N TYR A 53 -8.00 -6.61 4.13
CA TYR A 53 -8.41 -6.38 2.74
C TYR A 53 -7.20 -5.95 1.89
N CYS A 54 -7.28 -6.22 0.61
CA CYS A 54 -6.29 -5.77 -0.37
C CYS A 54 -6.93 -5.49 -1.72
N PHE A 55 -6.24 -4.76 -2.57
CA PHE A 55 -6.53 -4.72 -3.99
C PHE A 55 -5.49 -5.54 -4.73
N ALA A 56 -5.95 -6.46 -5.56
CA ALA A 56 -5.09 -7.41 -6.25
C ALA A 56 -5.42 -7.50 -7.74
N THR A 57 -4.39 -7.79 -8.52
CA THR A 57 -4.51 -8.22 -9.91
C THR A 57 -4.35 -9.72 -9.97
N ILE A 58 -5.32 -10.40 -10.59
CA ILE A 58 -5.40 -11.85 -10.69
C ILE A 58 -5.31 -12.25 -12.16
N ILE A 59 -4.37 -13.13 -12.49
CA ILE A 59 -4.17 -13.70 -13.81
C ILE A 59 -4.06 -15.22 -13.66
N ASP A 60 -4.87 -15.97 -14.40
CA ASP A 60 -4.89 -17.43 -14.37
C ASP A 60 -4.96 -18.01 -12.95
N ASN A 61 -5.92 -17.50 -12.17
CA ASN A 61 -6.15 -17.88 -10.76
C ASN A 61 -5.00 -17.56 -9.80
N LYS A 62 -4.02 -16.77 -10.24
CA LYS A 62 -2.86 -16.37 -9.44
C LYS A 62 -2.91 -14.88 -9.13
N ILE A 63 -2.65 -14.52 -7.89
CA ILE A 63 -2.40 -13.13 -7.51
C ILE A 63 -1.00 -12.76 -8.00
N VAL A 64 -0.92 -11.84 -8.95
CA VAL A 64 0.34 -11.39 -9.56
C VAL A 64 0.82 -10.04 -9.04
N SER A 65 -0.07 -9.28 -8.46
CA SER A 65 0.24 -8.00 -7.81
C SER A 65 -0.81 -7.68 -6.76
N CYS A 66 -0.41 -7.09 -5.65
CA CYS A 66 -1.35 -6.63 -4.63
C CYS A 66 -0.81 -5.46 -3.81
N ALA A 67 -1.73 -4.64 -3.33
CA ALA A 67 -1.52 -3.62 -2.32
C ALA A 67 -2.45 -3.92 -1.15
N SER A 68 -1.90 -4.05 0.04
CA SER A 68 -2.60 -4.50 1.24
C SER A 68 -2.55 -3.48 2.35
N ALA A 69 -3.64 -3.35 3.09
CA ALA A 69 -3.63 -2.64 4.36
C ALA A 69 -3.02 -3.53 5.44
N GLY A 70 -1.95 -3.05 6.05
CA GLY A 70 -1.18 -3.83 7.04
C GLY A 70 -1.91 -3.98 8.36
N TYR A 71 -1.71 -5.14 8.97
CA TYR A 71 -2.35 -5.56 10.22
C TYR A 71 -1.85 -4.80 11.48
N HIS A 72 -0.67 -4.17 11.42
CA HIS A 72 -0.05 -3.56 12.59
C HIS A 72 -0.57 -2.17 12.96
N ALA A 73 -1.22 -1.49 12.04
CA ALA A 73 -1.75 -0.17 12.29
C ALA A 73 -2.94 -0.16 13.27
N ASP A 74 -3.69 -1.24 13.31
CA ASP A 74 -4.99 -1.28 13.99
C ASP A 74 -4.90 -1.40 15.51
N LYS A 75 -3.77 -1.84 16.06
CA LYS A 75 -3.66 -2.10 17.51
C LYS A 75 -3.21 -0.91 18.35
N ILE A 76 -2.50 0.04 17.74
CA ILE A 76 -1.89 1.16 18.47
C ILE A 76 -2.52 2.50 18.06
N ASN A 77 -2.96 2.63 16.82
CA ASN A 77 -3.57 3.86 16.34
C ASN A 77 -4.43 3.63 15.10
N ASP A 78 -5.72 3.53 15.32
CA ASP A 78 -6.76 3.41 14.29
C ASP A 78 -6.75 4.52 13.21
N SER A 79 -5.95 5.58 13.40
CA SER A 79 -5.88 6.72 12.49
C SER A 79 -4.84 6.56 11.37
N ILE A 80 -3.94 5.57 11.46
CA ILE A 80 -2.91 5.31 10.46
C ILE A 80 -3.09 3.92 9.88
N ILE A 81 -3.08 3.83 8.56
CA ILE A 81 -3.00 2.56 7.82
C ILE A 81 -1.63 2.50 7.15
N GLU A 82 -0.85 1.49 7.48
CA GLU A 82 0.37 1.16 6.76
C GLU A 82 0.04 0.23 5.59
N ILE A 83 0.58 0.57 4.42
CA ILE A 83 0.40 -0.22 3.20
C ILE A 83 1.64 -1.04 2.92
N THR A 84 1.43 -2.26 2.47
CA THR A 84 2.45 -3.12 1.84
C THR A 84 2.07 -3.43 0.41
N MET A 85 3.07 -3.54 -0.46
CA MET A 85 2.87 -3.87 -1.87
C MET A 85 3.80 -4.99 -2.29
N SER A 86 3.32 -5.83 -3.20
CA SER A 86 4.13 -6.84 -3.84
C SER A 86 3.66 -7.08 -5.27
N THR A 87 4.61 -7.31 -6.18
CA THR A 87 4.32 -7.70 -7.57
C THR A 87 5.25 -8.82 -7.97
N HIS A 88 4.66 -9.89 -8.50
CA HIS A 88 5.40 -11.03 -9.03
C HIS A 88 6.39 -10.54 -10.09
N ARG A 89 7.62 -11.03 -10.02
CA ARG A 89 8.74 -10.53 -10.84
C ARG A 89 8.44 -10.53 -12.34
N ASP A 90 7.72 -11.54 -12.85
CA ASP A 90 7.42 -11.68 -14.28
C ASP A 90 6.29 -10.73 -14.75
N TYR A 91 5.62 -10.06 -13.80
CA TYR A 91 4.51 -9.14 -14.07
C TYR A 91 4.83 -7.68 -13.73
N ARG A 92 6.10 -7.38 -13.43
CA ARG A 92 6.53 -6.00 -13.16
C ARG A 92 6.56 -5.14 -14.40
N GLY A 93 6.55 -3.82 -14.21
CA GLY A 93 6.59 -2.86 -15.30
C GLY A 93 5.29 -2.73 -16.09
N LYS A 94 4.22 -3.37 -15.66
CA LYS A 94 2.91 -3.38 -16.34
C LYS A 94 1.87 -2.43 -15.71
N GLY A 95 2.25 -1.70 -14.66
CA GLY A 95 1.39 -0.75 -13.97
C GLY A 95 0.41 -1.36 -12.96
N TYR A 96 0.49 -2.64 -12.67
CA TYR A 96 -0.41 -3.31 -11.73
C TYR A 96 -0.25 -2.78 -10.30
N ALA A 97 0.98 -2.59 -9.84
CA ALA A 97 1.24 -2.08 -8.50
C ALA A 97 0.65 -0.68 -8.29
N VAL A 98 0.83 0.23 -9.25
CA VAL A 98 0.26 1.58 -9.19
C VAL A 98 -1.25 1.52 -9.16
N SER A 99 -1.87 0.72 -10.03
CA SER A 99 -3.32 0.56 -10.09
C SER A 99 -3.90 0.04 -8.76
N ASN A 100 -3.30 -1.01 -8.19
CA ASN A 100 -3.73 -1.57 -6.92
C ASN A 100 -3.53 -0.60 -5.76
N LEU A 101 -2.43 0.15 -5.74
CA LEU A 101 -2.16 1.17 -4.73
C LEU A 101 -3.20 2.30 -4.78
N VAL A 102 -3.50 2.81 -5.97
CA VAL A 102 -4.52 3.86 -6.16
C VAL A 102 -5.89 3.37 -5.70
N ALA A 103 -6.28 2.15 -6.10
CA ALA A 103 -7.55 1.56 -5.71
C ALA A 103 -7.66 1.40 -4.18
N LEU A 104 -6.59 0.94 -3.54
CA LEU A 104 -6.54 0.81 -2.08
C LEU A 104 -6.64 2.17 -1.37
N CYS A 105 -5.90 3.16 -1.83
CA CYS A 105 -5.94 4.51 -1.26
C CYS A 105 -7.33 5.13 -1.39
N GLU A 106 -7.96 5.04 -2.56
CA GLU A 106 -9.33 5.51 -2.78
C GLU A 106 -10.31 4.83 -1.82
N TYR A 107 -10.24 3.52 -1.69
CA TYR A 107 -11.08 2.74 -0.79
C TYR A 107 -10.94 3.19 0.67
N VAL A 108 -9.70 3.33 1.16
CA VAL A 108 -9.41 3.77 2.53
C VAL A 108 -9.89 5.21 2.78
N LEU A 109 -9.65 6.12 1.84
CA LEU A 109 -10.06 7.53 1.97
C LEU A 109 -11.58 7.71 1.96
N ASN A 110 -12.32 6.81 1.35
CA ASN A 110 -13.78 6.81 1.31
C ASN A 110 -14.44 6.19 2.55
N MET A 111 -13.65 5.56 3.43
CA MET A 111 -14.19 5.08 4.71
C MET A 111 -14.63 6.24 5.60
N ARG A 112 -15.65 6.01 6.45
CA ARG A 112 -16.18 7.02 7.38
C ARG A 112 -15.12 7.54 8.35
N LYS A 113 -14.22 6.67 8.78
CA LYS A 113 -13.14 7.00 9.71
C LYS A 113 -12.04 7.79 8.98
N LYS A 114 -11.64 8.92 9.54
CA LYS A 114 -10.50 9.68 9.01
C LYS A 114 -9.22 8.90 9.26
N ARG A 115 -8.56 8.51 8.19
CA ARG A 115 -7.32 7.73 8.24
C ARG A 115 -6.22 8.41 7.44
N GLU A 116 -4.99 8.22 7.90
CA GLU A 116 -3.79 8.62 7.20
C GLU A 116 -3.12 7.36 6.65
N ILE A 117 -2.81 7.37 5.38
CA ILE A 117 -2.17 6.24 4.69
C ILE A 117 -0.66 6.49 4.69
N HIS A 118 0.10 5.50 5.15
CA HIS A 118 1.55 5.50 5.12
C HIS A 118 2.08 4.32 4.32
N TYR A 119 3.08 4.62 3.50
CA TYR A 119 3.86 3.62 2.78
C TYR A 119 5.34 3.86 3.01
N MET A 120 6.04 2.86 3.53
CA MET A 120 7.48 2.93 3.77
C MET A 120 8.23 2.01 2.83
N THR A 121 9.35 2.51 2.30
CA THR A 121 10.27 1.73 1.47
C THR A 121 11.72 2.11 1.77
N ASP A 122 12.65 1.29 1.34
CA ASP A 122 14.08 1.60 1.43
C ASP A 122 14.48 2.68 0.41
N GLU A 123 15.43 3.52 0.78
CA GLU A 123 15.96 4.55 -0.13
C GLU A 123 16.53 3.99 -1.44
N ASN A 124 16.99 2.73 -1.42
CA ASN A 124 17.52 2.04 -2.58
C ASN A 124 16.44 1.34 -3.43
N ASN A 125 15.20 1.25 -2.93
CA ASN A 125 14.11 0.64 -3.67
C ASN A 125 13.43 1.66 -4.58
N ILE A 126 14.09 2.00 -5.69
CA ILE A 126 13.62 3.00 -6.63
C ILE A 126 12.28 2.62 -7.27
N ALA A 127 12.05 1.34 -7.54
CA ALA A 127 10.79 0.88 -8.13
C ALA A 127 9.59 1.17 -7.21
N SER A 128 9.72 0.91 -5.91
CA SER A 128 8.68 1.23 -4.93
C SER A 128 8.45 2.73 -4.77
N GLN A 129 9.52 3.53 -4.79
CA GLN A 129 9.41 5.00 -4.74
C GLN A 129 8.64 5.53 -5.94
N LYS A 130 9.00 5.10 -7.15
CA LYS A 130 8.30 5.48 -8.39
C LYS A 130 6.84 5.05 -8.37
N THR A 131 6.52 3.90 -7.82
CA THR A 131 5.14 3.43 -7.67
C THR A 131 4.34 4.36 -6.77
N ALA A 132 4.86 4.70 -5.59
CA ALA A 132 4.20 5.62 -4.66
C ALA A 132 3.99 7.02 -5.26
N GLU A 133 5.01 7.57 -5.91
CA GLU A 133 4.96 8.87 -6.57
C GLU A 133 3.99 8.87 -7.75
N SER A 134 3.99 7.83 -8.56
CA SER A 134 3.06 7.66 -9.68
C SER A 134 1.60 7.56 -9.23
N ALA A 135 1.35 6.96 -8.08
CA ALA A 135 0.02 6.91 -7.46
C ALA A 135 -0.43 8.27 -6.89
N GLY A 136 0.49 9.19 -6.65
CA GLY A 136 0.21 10.52 -6.10
C GLY A 136 0.42 10.63 -4.59
N LEU A 137 1.09 9.68 -3.96
CA LEU A 137 1.47 9.77 -2.56
C LEU A 137 2.58 10.81 -2.38
N ILE A 138 2.55 11.48 -1.24
CA ILE A 138 3.47 12.58 -0.93
C ILE A 138 4.63 12.05 -0.09
N LYS A 139 5.85 12.29 -0.57
CA LYS A 139 7.07 11.98 0.17
C LYS A 139 7.19 12.89 1.39
N ILE A 140 7.37 12.29 2.56
CA ILE A 140 7.60 13.02 3.81
C ILE A 140 9.01 12.74 4.34
N ARG A 141 9.57 13.73 5.07
CA ARG A 141 10.90 13.57 5.65
C ARG A 141 10.87 12.52 6.77
N TYR A 142 11.86 11.63 6.76
CA TYR A 142 11.99 10.55 7.74
C TYR A 142 11.92 11.03 9.20
N GLY A 143 12.60 12.12 9.54
CA GLY A 143 12.58 12.68 10.89
C GLY A 143 11.20 13.12 11.37
N TYR A 144 10.38 13.64 10.47
CA TYR A 144 9.00 14.03 10.78
C TYR A 144 8.12 12.80 11.10
N PHE A 145 8.33 11.72 10.39
CA PHE A 145 7.62 10.46 10.64
C PHE A 145 7.98 9.87 12.01
N LEU A 146 9.25 9.84 12.36
CA LEU A 146 9.73 9.31 13.64
C LEU A 146 9.19 10.14 14.82
N LEU A 147 9.24 11.46 14.74
CA LEU A 147 8.71 12.36 15.76
C LEU A 147 7.20 12.20 15.92
N ARG A 148 6.46 12.04 14.85
CA ARG A 148 5.02 11.80 14.87
C ARG A 148 4.67 10.44 15.49
N LYS A 149 5.45 9.40 15.19
CA LYS A 149 5.27 8.06 15.78
C LYS A 149 5.58 8.08 17.28
N LEU A 150 6.65 8.75 17.69
CA LEU A 150 7.03 8.91 19.10
C LEU A 150 6.02 9.76 19.90
N SER A 151 5.55 10.86 19.36
CA SER A 151 4.56 11.71 20.03
C SER A 151 3.20 11.04 20.25
N ARG A 152 2.91 9.98 19.50
CA ARG A 152 1.68 9.17 19.65
C ARG A 152 1.84 8.00 20.64
N ILE A 153 3.06 7.55 20.87
CA ILE A 153 3.37 6.50 21.86
C ILE A 153 3.40 7.09 23.28
N ILE A 154 3.72 8.37 23.41
CA ILE A 154 3.87 9.07 24.72
C ILE A 154 2.52 9.69 25.19
N ARG A 155 1.50 9.68 24.36
CA ARG A 155 0.12 10.08 24.74
C ARG A 155 -0.76 8.89 24.99
#